data_6fcd1327c478543e9e9849ab6af54285
#
_entry.id   6fcd1327c478543e9e9849ab6af54285
#
_cell.length_a   1.000
_cell.length_b   1.000
_cell.length_c   1.000
_cell.angle_alpha   90.00
_cell.angle_beta   90.00
_cell.angle_gamma   90.00
#
_symmetry.space_group_name_H-M   'P 1'
#
loop_
_entity.id
_entity.type
_entity.pdbx_description
1 polymer ?
#
loop_
_entity_poly.entity_id
_entity_poly.type
_entity_poly.pdbx_seq_one_letter_code
_entity_poly.pdbx_strand_id
1 'polypeptide(L)'
;MIVTQGGRFGGYGFYLLKGKPVFLYNFVDIKRTRWQGPQVLPLGKHALEFDFKYDGLGMGTLALNNVSGIGRGGTGLLKVDGNEVARQTIKHSMPLLMQWDENFDIGADTGTPVDDKDYQVPFRFNGKLNNLTLTIDRPKLTPADEQRLMQEAHRNNRVSE
;
A
#
# COMPACT_ATOMS: atom_id res chain seq x y z
N MET A 1 11.49 10.26 4.02
CA MET A 1 10.51 9.16 4.19
C MET A 1 9.59 9.49 5.35
N ILE A 2 8.28 9.36 5.18
CA ILE A 2 7.30 9.48 6.27
C ILE A 2 7.05 8.09 6.85
N VAL A 3 6.66 7.15 5.98
CA VAL A 3 6.49 5.74 6.34
C VAL A 3 6.79 4.88 5.13
N THR A 4 7.38 3.71 5.35
CA THR A 4 7.60 2.69 4.33
C THR A 4 7.39 1.29 4.92
N GLN A 5 6.95 0.38 4.08
CA GLN A 5 6.88 -1.04 4.35
C GLN A 5 7.36 -1.77 3.10
N GLY A 6 8.35 -2.64 3.27
CA GLY A 6 9.00 -3.30 2.14
C GLY A 6 10.00 -2.38 1.45
N GLY A 7 10.47 -2.78 0.28
CA GLY A 7 11.54 -2.11 -0.43
C GLY A 7 11.56 -2.43 -1.92
N ARG A 8 12.75 -2.71 -2.44
CA ARG A 8 13.01 -2.94 -3.86
C ARG A 8 12.16 -4.06 -4.46
N PHE A 9 11.95 -5.15 -3.72
CA PHE A 9 11.22 -6.32 -4.20
C PHE A 9 9.72 -6.26 -3.96
N GLY A 10 9.23 -5.20 -3.33
CA GLY A 10 7.81 -4.97 -3.15
C GLY A 10 7.50 -4.20 -1.87
N GLY A 11 6.39 -3.50 -1.88
CA GLY A 11 5.97 -2.71 -0.73
C GLY A 11 5.39 -1.36 -1.10
N TYR A 12 5.37 -0.46 -0.14
CA TYR A 12 4.93 0.91 -0.37
C TYR A 12 5.77 1.91 0.42
N GLY A 13 5.81 3.13 -0.08
CA GLY A 13 6.42 4.25 0.60
C GLY A 13 5.56 5.50 0.52
N PHE A 14 5.46 6.23 1.62
CA PHE A 14 4.86 7.55 1.68
C PHE A 14 5.93 8.56 2.07
N TYR A 15 6.23 9.49 1.19
CA TYR A 15 7.37 10.38 1.36
C TYR A 15 7.17 11.73 0.66
N LEU A 16 8.06 12.67 0.93
CA LEU A 16 8.19 13.90 0.16
C LEU A 16 9.36 13.78 -0.82
N LEU A 17 9.07 13.88 -2.10
CA LEU A 17 10.08 13.95 -3.16
C LEU A 17 10.20 15.38 -3.67
N LYS A 18 11.34 16.03 -3.40
CA LYS A 18 11.55 17.44 -3.74
C LYS A 18 10.39 18.34 -3.28
N GLY A 19 9.91 18.10 -2.07
CA GLY A 19 8.81 18.82 -1.44
C GLY A 19 7.39 18.43 -1.89
N LYS A 20 7.22 17.52 -2.84
CA LYS A 20 5.92 17.01 -3.27
C LYS A 20 5.56 15.73 -2.52
N PRO A 21 4.32 15.58 -2.03
CA PRO A 21 3.88 14.33 -1.41
C PRO A 21 3.75 13.23 -2.46
N VAL A 22 4.30 12.07 -2.15
CA VAL A 22 4.27 10.86 -2.98
C VAL A 22 3.85 9.69 -2.13
N PHE A 23 2.84 8.96 -2.57
CA PHE A 23 2.62 7.57 -2.17
C PHE A 23 2.97 6.68 -3.36
N LEU A 24 3.84 5.72 -3.15
CA LEU A 24 4.28 4.79 -4.18
C LEU A 24 4.01 3.36 -3.72
N TYR A 25 3.38 2.59 -4.58
CA TYR A 25 3.18 1.16 -4.41
C TYR A 25 4.03 0.40 -5.42
N ASN A 26 4.90 -0.46 -4.91
CA ASN A 26 5.76 -1.33 -5.69
C ASN A 26 5.19 -2.76 -5.69
N PHE A 27 4.64 -3.18 -6.83
CA PHE A 27 4.15 -4.53 -7.02
C PHE A 27 5.29 -5.43 -7.53
N VAL A 28 6.00 -6.06 -6.62
CA VAL A 28 7.08 -7.05 -6.82
C VAL A 28 8.08 -6.70 -7.94
N ASP A 29 8.50 -5.44 -7.97
CA ASP A 29 9.40 -4.86 -8.99
C ASP A 29 8.86 -4.90 -10.44
N ILE A 30 7.69 -5.52 -10.66
CA ILE A 30 7.06 -5.59 -11.99
C ILE A 30 6.37 -4.28 -12.35
N LYS A 31 5.69 -3.67 -11.37
CA LYS A 31 4.96 -2.43 -11.59
C LYS A 31 5.00 -1.53 -10.37
N ARG A 32 5.35 -0.28 -10.60
CA ARG A 32 5.20 0.80 -9.62
C ARG A 32 4.01 1.66 -9.98
N THR A 33 3.14 1.90 -9.00
CA THR A 33 2.02 2.84 -9.14
C THR A 33 2.23 3.99 -8.18
N ARG A 34 2.15 5.20 -8.71
CA ARG A 34 2.51 6.44 -8.00
C ARG A 34 1.32 7.36 -7.90
N TRP A 35 1.04 7.84 -6.71
CA TRP A 35 0.19 8.99 -6.43
C TRP A 35 1.11 10.13 -6.03
N GLN A 36 1.06 11.22 -6.73
CA GLN A 36 1.93 12.37 -6.47
C GLN A 36 1.12 13.65 -6.49
N GLY A 37 1.31 14.46 -5.46
CA GLY A 37 0.76 15.81 -5.43
C GLY A 37 1.38 16.68 -6.54
N PRO A 38 0.57 17.54 -7.18
CA PRO A 38 1.05 18.34 -8.32
C PRO A 38 2.02 19.44 -7.89
N GLN A 39 1.93 19.91 -6.65
CA GLN A 39 2.67 21.07 -6.15
C GLN A 39 3.61 20.69 -5.00
N VAL A 40 4.66 21.49 -4.85
CA VAL A 40 5.52 21.50 -3.67
C VAL A 40 4.70 22.02 -2.49
N LEU A 41 4.76 21.36 -1.35
CA LEU A 41 4.13 21.84 -0.14
C LEU A 41 4.81 23.13 0.35
N PRO A 42 4.05 24.16 0.67
CA PRO A 42 4.62 25.34 1.31
C PRO A 42 5.19 24.98 2.68
N LEU A 43 5.99 25.86 3.26
CA LEU A 43 6.46 25.68 4.63
C LEU A 43 5.28 25.79 5.60
N GLY A 44 5.19 24.85 6.53
CA GLY A 44 4.12 24.86 7.52
C GLY A 44 3.74 23.46 8.01
N LYS A 45 2.61 23.42 8.71
CA LYS A 45 2.00 22.17 9.17
C LYS A 45 1.00 21.70 8.13
N HIS A 46 1.17 20.48 7.68
CA HIS A 46 0.27 19.83 6.71
C HIS A 46 -0.24 18.50 7.24
N ALA A 47 -1.45 18.14 6.84
CA ALA A 47 -2.01 16.81 6.99
C ALA A 47 -1.91 16.09 5.63
N LEU A 48 -1.15 15.01 5.60
CA LEU A 48 -1.03 14.14 4.43
C LEU A 48 -1.77 12.84 4.72
N GLU A 49 -2.65 12.43 3.82
CA GLU A 49 -3.47 11.24 3.98
C GLU A 49 -3.39 10.39 2.71
N PHE A 50 -3.25 9.10 2.88
CA PHE A 50 -3.44 8.13 1.82
C PHE A 50 -4.53 7.15 2.23
N ASP A 51 -5.62 7.15 1.47
CA ASP A 51 -6.78 6.29 1.67
C ASP A 51 -6.81 5.25 0.56
N PHE A 52 -6.88 3.98 0.92
CA PHE A 52 -6.89 2.87 -0.04
C PHE A 52 -8.11 1.98 0.17
N LYS A 53 -9.01 2.01 -0.81
CA LYS A 53 -10.16 1.12 -0.83
C LYS A 53 -9.80 -0.15 -1.61
N TYR A 54 -9.68 -1.25 -0.89
CA TYR A 54 -9.41 -2.57 -1.45
C TYR A 54 -10.69 -3.18 -2.05
N ASP A 55 -10.57 -3.80 -3.23
CA ASP A 55 -11.71 -4.40 -3.95
C ASP A 55 -12.01 -5.84 -3.54
N GLY A 56 -11.25 -6.39 -2.60
CA GLY A 56 -11.42 -7.75 -2.08
C GLY A 56 -12.11 -7.78 -0.72
N LEU A 57 -12.38 -8.97 -0.25
CA LEU A 57 -13.02 -9.23 1.04
C LEU A 57 -12.00 -9.28 2.21
N GLY A 58 -10.83 -8.69 2.04
CA GLY A 58 -9.76 -8.67 3.03
C GLY A 58 -8.91 -9.93 3.07
N MET A 59 -8.18 -10.13 4.16
CA MET A 59 -7.21 -11.22 4.30
C MET A 59 -7.82 -12.62 4.16
N GLY A 60 -9.06 -12.81 4.56
CA GLY A 60 -9.77 -14.09 4.39
C GLY A 60 -9.89 -14.53 2.94
N THR A 61 -9.96 -13.57 1.99
CA THR A 61 -9.97 -13.89 0.56
C THR A 61 -8.61 -14.28 0.01
N LEU A 62 -7.53 -13.76 0.57
CA LEU A 62 -6.17 -14.14 0.16
C LEU A 62 -5.89 -15.61 0.50
N ALA A 63 -6.34 -16.06 1.67
CA ALA A 63 -6.12 -17.43 2.11
C ALA A 63 -6.99 -18.47 1.38
N LEU A 64 -8.20 -18.08 0.97
CA LEU A 64 -9.20 -19.01 0.43
C LEU A 64 -9.38 -18.94 -1.09
N ASN A 65 -9.04 -17.82 -1.72
CA ASN A 65 -9.35 -17.57 -3.14
C ASN A 65 -8.14 -17.43 -4.03
N ASN A 66 -6.94 -17.56 -3.51
CA ASN A 66 -5.80 -17.13 -4.30
C ASN A 66 -4.76 -18.24 -4.48
N VAL A 67 -5.05 -19.15 -5.36
CA VAL A 67 -4.08 -20.17 -5.83
C VAL A 67 -2.82 -19.49 -6.41
N SER A 68 -2.92 -18.26 -6.91
CA SER A 68 -1.79 -17.52 -7.47
C SER A 68 -1.00 -16.68 -6.44
N GLY A 69 -1.54 -16.51 -5.22
CA GLY A 69 -0.95 -15.62 -4.23
C GLY A 69 -1.07 -14.11 -4.53
N ILE A 70 -1.73 -13.71 -5.62
CA ILE A 70 -1.90 -12.31 -6.02
C ILE A 70 -3.21 -11.76 -5.46
N GLY A 71 -3.15 -10.65 -4.71
CA GLY A 71 -4.32 -9.98 -4.18
C GLY A 71 -5.14 -9.24 -5.24
N ARG A 72 -6.34 -8.83 -4.84
CA ARG A 72 -7.21 -7.98 -5.66
C ARG A 72 -6.62 -6.57 -5.81
N GLY A 73 -7.22 -5.79 -6.68
CA GLY A 73 -6.89 -4.39 -6.86
C GLY A 73 -7.53 -3.48 -5.81
N GLY A 74 -7.51 -2.22 -6.10
CA GLY A 74 -8.12 -1.19 -5.27
C GLY A 74 -7.87 0.20 -5.80
N THR A 75 -8.53 1.18 -5.18
CA THR A 75 -8.40 2.59 -5.53
C THR A 75 -7.74 3.34 -4.38
N GLY A 76 -6.65 4.04 -4.68
CA GLY A 76 -5.95 4.90 -3.75
C GLY A 76 -6.23 6.37 -4.01
N LEU A 77 -6.34 7.15 -2.93
CA LEU A 77 -6.49 8.59 -2.92
C LEU A 77 -5.41 9.21 -2.07
N LEU A 78 -4.65 10.12 -2.66
CA LEU A 78 -3.72 10.97 -1.93
C LEU A 78 -4.39 12.30 -1.65
N LYS A 79 -4.38 12.72 -0.38
CA LYS A 79 -4.95 14.00 0.04
C LYS A 79 -3.90 14.84 0.75
N VAL A 80 -4.01 16.14 0.59
CA VAL A 80 -3.24 17.17 1.31
C VAL A 80 -4.22 18.13 1.95
N ASP A 81 -4.15 18.29 3.25
CA ASP A 81 -5.03 19.17 4.03
C ASP A 81 -6.52 18.93 3.73
N GLY A 82 -6.89 17.65 3.61
CA GLY A 82 -8.25 17.21 3.30
C GLY A 82 -8.65 17.25 1.83
N ASN A 83 -7.83 17.86 0.94
CA ASN A 83 -8.12 17.96 -0.48
C ASN A 83 -7.47 16.80 -1.26
N GLU A 84 -8.24 16.15 -2.12
CA GLU A 84 -7.72 15.13 -3.03
C GLU A 84 -6.77 15.76 -4.06
N VAL A 85 -5.56 15.22 -4.13
CA VAL A 85 -4.53 15.70 -5.07
C VAL A 85 -4.11 14.67 -6.09
N ALA A 86 -4.38 13.39 -5.83
CA ALA A 86 -4.18 12.32 -6.80
C ALA A 86 -5.09 11.12 -6.50
N ARG A 87 -5.60 10.50 -7.57
CA ARG A 87 -6.40 9.27 -7.52
C ARG A 87 -5.90 8.29 -8.57
N GLN A 88 -5.67 7.05 -8.19
CA GLN A 88 -5.34 5.98 -9.11
C GLN A 88 -5.84 4.62 -8.61
N THR A 89 -5.95 3.66 -9.52
CA THR A 89 -6.29 2.27 -9.23
C THR A 89 -5.09 1.37 -9.49
N ILE A 90 -4.95 0.32 -8.68
CA ILE A 90 -4.10 -0.83 -8.96
C ILE A 90 -4.97 -2.03 -9.30
N LYS A 91 -4.50 -2.89 -10.20
CA LYS A 91 -5.25 -4.09 -10.59
C LYS A 91 -5.03 -5.26 -9.63
N HIS A 92 -3.86 -5.30 -9.03
CA HIS A 92 -3.43 -6.39 -8.16
C HIS A 92 -2.63 -5.83 -6.99
N SER A 93 -2.74 -6.48 -5.84
CA SER A 93 -1.91 -6.24 -4.67
C SER A 93 -1.01 -7.45 -4.38
N MET A 94 0.05 -7.22 -3.62
CA MET A 94 0.92 -8.30 -3.17
C MET A 94 0.22 -9.16 -2.13
N PRO A 95 0.46 -10.46 -2.13
CA PRO A 95 0.10 -11.30 -1.01
C PRO A 95 0.89 -10.91 0.24
N LEU A 96 0.31 -11.12 1.38
CA LEU A 96 0.81 -10.70 2.70
C LEU A 96 2.22 -11.22 3.03
N LEU A 97 2.66 -12.27 2.36
CA LEU A 97 3.83 -13.06 2.74
C LEU A 97 5.11 -12.73 1.95
N MET A 98 5.12 -11.69 1.12
CA MET A 98 6.30 -11.39 0.27
C MET A 98 7.18 -10.22 0.76
N GLN A 99 7.02 -9.78 2.01
CA GLN A 99 7.74 -8.63 2.57
C GLN A 99 8.61 -9.00 3.78
N TRP A 100 9.18 -10.19 3.82
CA TRP A 100 9.83 -10.75 5.02
C TRP A 100 11.16 -10.12 5.37
N ASP A 101 11.82 -9.54 4.40
CA ASP A 101 13.20 -9.08 4.51
C ASP A 101 13.30 -7.57 4.77
N GLU A 102 12.18 -6.85 4.78
CA GLU A 102 12.17 -5.41 4.92
C GLU A 102 11.29 -4.96 6.09
N ASN A 103 11.75 -3.95 6.79
CA ASN A 103 11.09 -3.42 7.97
C ASN A 103 9.90 -2.51 7.61
N PHE A 104 9.07 -2.26 8.63
CA PHE A 104 8.15 -1.13 8.64
C PHE A 104 8.86 0.05 9.29
N ASP A 105 9.22 1.04 8.50
CA ASP A 105 10.01 2.19 8.94
C ASP A 105 9.18 3.47 8.99
N ILE A 106 9.41 4.28 10.04
CA ILE A 106 8.78 5.60 10.23
C ILE A 106 9.86 6.66 10.32
N GLY A 107 9.74 7.73 9.54
CA GLY A 107 10.67 8.86 9.55
C GLY A 107 11.98 8.62 8.80
N ALA A 108 12.28 7.41 8.43
CA ALA A 108 13.43 7.06 7.60
C ALA A 108 13.14 5.77 6.83
N ASP A 109 13.80 5.57 5.71
CA ASP A 109 13.95 4.28 5.06
C ASP A 109 15.43 3.89 5.16
N THR A 110 15.70 2.72 5.73
CA THR A 110 17.06 2.25 6.02
C THR A 110 17.39 0.93 5.32
N GLY A 111 16.39 0.29 4.72
CA GLY A 111 16.52 -0.97 4.00
C GLY A 111 16.91 -0.80 2.54
N THR A 112 16.01 -1.15 1.63
CA THR A 112 16.16 -0.88 0.19
C THR A 112 15.05 0.05 -0.30
N PRO A 113 15.31 0.95 -1.25
CA PRO A 113 14.31 1.92 -1.68
C PRO A 113 13.14 1.22 -2.40
N VAL A 114 11.90 1.65 -2.12
CA VAL A 114 10.72 1.18 -2.87
C VAL A 114 10.75 1.63 -4.32
N ASP A 115 11.48 2.71 -4.62
CA ASP A 115 11.83 3.16 -5.97
C ASP A 115 13.23 3.77 -5.97
N ASP A 116 14.19 3.06 -6.52
CA ASP A 116 15.60 3.46 -6.63
C ASP A 116 15.84 4.64 -7.58
N LYS A 117 14.84 5.02 -8.37
CA LYS A 117 14.87 6.24 -9.20
C LYS A 117 14.54 7.50 -8.41
N ASP A 118 13.83 7.37 -7.30
CA ASP A 118 13.41 8.50 -6.49
C ASP A 118 14.43 8.88 -5.43
N TYR A 119 15.00 7.89 -4.75
CA TYR A 119 15.92 8.11 -3.63
C TYR A 119 16.86 6.93 -3.41
N GLN A 120 17.89 7.21 -2.61
CA GLN A 120 18.80 6.20 -2.07
C GLN A 120 18.65 6.13 -0.55
N VAL A 121 18.94 4.98 0.04
CA VAL A 121 18.92 4.81 1.49
C VAL A 121 20.29 5.17 2.11
N PRO A 122 20.35 5.70 3.34
CA PRO A 122 19.20 6.00 4.20
C PRO A 122 18.45 7.25 3.76
N PHE A 123 17.14 7.17 3.60
CA PHE A 123 16.31 8.30 3.19
C PHE A 123 15.47 8.82 4.36
N ARG A 124 15.97 9.87 5.02
CA ARG A 124 15.36 10.43 6.23
C ARG A 124 14.36 11.53 5.90
N PHE A 125 13.32 11.63 6.73
CA PHE A 125 12.44 12.79 6.74
C PHE A 125 13.17 13.97 7.42
N ASN A 126 13.27 15.09 6.74
CA ASN A 126 13.96 16.29 7.22
C ASN A 126 13.01 17.29 7.90
N GLY A 127 11.73 16.98 8.00
CA GLY A 127 10.74 17.77 8.73
C GLY A 127 10.46 17.20 10.12
N LYS A 128 9.43 17.74 10.78
CA LYS A 128 8.92 17.23 12.04
C LYS A 128 7.66 16.39 11.80
N LEU A 129 7.70 15.11 12.10
CA LEU A 129 6.55 14.25 12.12
C LEU A 129 5.87 14.37 13.50
N ASN A 130 4.70 14.98 13.55
CA ASN A 130 3.98 15.20 14.80
C ASN A 130 3.13 13.99 15.20
N ASN A 131 2.48 13.36 14.22
CA ASN A 131 1.61 12.22 14.42
C ASN A 131 1.59 11.36 13.15
N LEU A 132 1.47 10.05 13.32
CA LEU A 132 1.15 9.09 12.27
C LEU A 132 0.00 8.22 12.77
N THR A 133 -1.06 8.14 11.99
CA THR A 133 -2.21 7.29 12.27
C THR A 133 -2.38 6.28 11.15
N LEU A 134 -2.49 5.01 11.53
CA LEU A 134 -2.82 3.92 10.62
C LEU A 134 -4.20 3.40 11.01
N THR A 135 -5.13 3.48 10.08
CA THR A 135 -6.47 2.92 10.24
C THR A 135 -6.62 1.73 9.30
N ILE A 136 -6.94 0.59 9.86
CA ILE A 136 -7.14 -0.65 9.11
C ILE A 136 -8.56 -1.14 9.37
N ASP A 137 -9.41 -1.03 8.36
CA ASP A 137 -10.78 -1.53 8.43
C ASP A 137 -10.82 -3.02 8.10
N ARG A 138 -11.55 -3.76 8.91
CA ARG A 138 -11.90 -5.14 8.58
C ARG A 138 -13.13 -5.12 7.68
N PRO A 139 -13.12 -5.83 6.54
CA PRO A 139 -14.32 -5.94 5.72
C PRO A 139 -15.42 -6.64 6.53
N LYS A 140 -16.60 -6.04 6.50
CA LYS A 140 -17.80 -6.67 7.05
C LYS A 140 -18.32 -7.67 6.01
N LEU A 141 -18.07 -8.94 6.24
CA LEU A 141 -18.59 -10.00 5.38
C LEU A 141 -20.11 -10.07 5.54
N THR A 142 -20.81 -10.14 4.43
CA THR A 142 -22.23 -10.50 4.41
C THR A 142 -22.38 -12.02 4.41
N PRO A 143 -23.54 -12.59 4.79
CA PRO A 143 -23.78 -14.03 4.66
C PRO A 143 -23.57 -14.56 3.23
N ALA A 144 -23.83 -13.75 2.22
CA ALA A 144 -23.57 -14.09 0.82
C ALA A 144 -22.05 -14.15 0.53
N ASP A 145 -21.26 -13.28 1.11
CA ASP A 145 -19.79 -13.31 1.00
C ASP A 145 -19.21 -14.56 1.67
N GLU A 146 -19.73 -14.94 2.84
CA GLU A 146 -19.31 -16.15 3.55
C GLU A 146 -19.64 -17.41 2.75
N GLN A 147 -20.84 -17.50 2.19
CA GLN A 147 -21.24 -18.62 1.32
C GLN A 147 -20.34 -18.71 0.08
N ARG A 148 -20.04 -17.58 -0.55
CA ARG A 148 -19.15 -17.52 -1.70
C ARG A 148 -17.75 -17.99 -1.35
N LEU A 149 -17.20 -17.55 -0.21
CA LEU A 149 -15.90 -17.97 0.28
C LEU A 149 -15.85 -19.48 0.53
N MET A 150 -16.89 -20.05 1.14
CA MET A 150 -17.00 -21.50 1.37
C MET A 150 -17.06 -22.29 0.05
N GLN A 151 -17.85 -21.83 -0.93
CA GLN A 151 -17.94 -22.47 -2.24
C GLN A 151 -16.60 -22.46 -2.98
N GLU A 152 -15.89 -21.35 -2.93
CA GLU A 152 -14.57 -21.23 -3.56
C GLU A 152 -13.52 -22.10 -2.85
N ALA A 153 -13.55 -22.19 -1.52
CA ALA A 153 -12.70 -23.09 -0.75
C ALA A 153 -12.95 -24.57 -1.13
N HIS A 154 -14.21 -24.98 -1.24
CA HIS A 154 -14.55 -26.35 -1.68
C HIS A 154 -14.12 -26.64 -3.12
N ARG A 155 -14.20 -25.64 -4.01
CA ARG A 155 -13.75 -25.80 -5.39
C ARG A 155 -12.24 -25.97 -5.50
N ASN A 156 -11.49 -25.22 -4.69
CA ASN A 156 -10.03 -25.28 -4.70
C ASN A 156 -9.51 -26.60 -4.10
N ASN A 157 -10.16 -27.11 -3.07
CA ASN A 157 -9.80 -28.41 -2.49
C ASN A 157 -10.05 -29.60 -3.44
N ARG A 158 -10.98 -29.50 -4.39
CA ARG A 158 -11.23 -30.54 -5.41
C ARG A 158 -10.24 -30.55 -6.56
N VAL A 159 -9.47 -29.49 -6.74
CA VAL A 159 -8.46 -29.37 -7.81
C VAL A 159 -7.09 -29.89 -7.34
N SER A 160 -6.94 -30.14 -6.04
CA SER A 160 -5.71 -30.66 -5.43
C SER A 160 -5.73 -32.18 -5.17
N GLU A 161 -6.78 -32.89 -5.58
CA GLU A 161 -6.88 -34.35 -5.66
C GLU A 161 -6.71 -34.81 -7.13
#